data_575cb8a7eed6c34c6c92c404e4a0e557
#
_entry.id   575cb8a7eed6c34c6c92c404e4a0e557
#
_cell.length_a   1.000
_cell.length_b   1.000
_cell.length_c   1.000
_cell.angle_alpha   90.00
_cell.angle_beta   90.00
_cell.angle_gamma   90.00
#
_symmetry.space_group_name_H-M   'P 1'
#
loop_
_entity.id
_entity.type
_entity.pdbx_description
1 polymer ?
#
loop_
_entity_poly.entity_id
_entity_poly.type
_entity_poly.pdbx_seq_one_letter_code
_entity_poly.pdbx_strand_id
1 'polypeptide(L)'
;KIVGESYPFNEKSHFLLLADNHNSVNGIRQFCLSKGGKVTYAPIYYQDLTIDENFLKEQLEDASEFDNKLLAFPAQSNVSGVKHDLDWIKKAQDLGWDVLLDAAAFVPTNRLDLKEIKPDFVSVSFYKIFGYPTGIGCLLVNKEKFKKLRKPWFAGGTVSLVSVNTIQHFLINNHERFEDGTLNYLDIPAIKIGLDYIENIGIKRINERVASLRKYVFERLENLKHENGQSLVQIFGPKNHQNLGGTIILAFYNKDGIRYEFEQIEEQANQFNISLRSGCFCNPGIDETNNCLTDNELATYYSSHQEGDYKDMIKFLGKMRGATRISVGIATNQNDINQLINFLETLLNQ
;
A
#
# COMPACT_ATOMS: atom_id res chain seq x y z
N LYS A 1 -0.03 12.65 -4.67
CA LYS A 1 0.09 14.12 -4.55
C LYS A 1 -0.82 14.82 -5.54
N ILE A 2 -0.78 14.51 -6.85
CA ILE A 2 -1.62 15.16 -7.88
C ILE A 2 -3.10 15.13 -7.50
N VAL A 3 -3.62 13.96 -7.09
CA VAL A 3 -5.02 13.86 -6.64
C VAL A 3 -5.25 14.71 -5.40
N GLY A 4 -4.39 14.60 -4.37
CA GLY A 4 -4.56 15.32 -3.11
C GLY A 4 -4.65 16.85 -3.27
N GLU A 5 -3.70 17.43 -3.99
CA GLU A 5 -3.65 18.89 -4.18
C GLU A 5 -4.67 19.43 -5.18
N SER A 6 -5.16 18.59 -6.10
CA SER A 6 -6.02 19.03 -7.21
C SER A 6 -7.49 18.62 -7.05
N TYR A 7 -7.80 17.68 -6.17
CA TYR A 7 -9.17 17.30 -5.87
C TYR A 7 -9.89 18.47 -5.15
N PRO A 8 -11.16 18.78 -5.47
CA PRO A 8 -11.84 19.97 -4.98
C PRO A 8 -12.31 19.82 -3.52
N PHE A 9 -11.37 19.50 -2.62
CA PHE A 9 -11.65 19.44 -1.19
C PHE A 9 -12.13 20.80 -0.64
N ASN A 10 -13.11 20.75 0.25
CA ASN A 10 -13.70 21.87 0.98
C ASN A 10 -14.34 21.36 2.28
N GLU A 11 -15.00 22.22 3.03
CA GLU A 11 -15.68 21.88 4.30
C GLU A 11 -16.80 20.84 4.13
N LYS A 12 -17.35 20.67 2.90
CA LYS A 12 -18.33 19.65 2.55
C LYS A 12 -17.69 18.49 1.80
N SER A 13 -16.49 18.13 2.16
CA SER A 13 -15.80 16.98 1.59
C SER A 13 -15.63 15.86 2.59
N HIS A 14 -15.76 14.63 2.12
CA HIS A 14 -15.43 13.44 2.89
C HIS A 14 -14.38 12.61 2.15
N PHE A 15 -13.24 12.42 2.79
CA PHE A 15 -12.18 11.52 2.35
C PHE A 15 -12.19 10.26 3.20
N LEU A 16 -12.64 9.14 2.62
CA LEU A 16 -12.73 7.82 3.25
C LEU A 16 -11.58 6.96 2.75
N LEU A 17 -10.81 6.40 3.67
CA LEU A 17 -9.68 5.54 3.38
C LEU A 17 -9.83 4.20 4.09
N LEU A 18 -9.24 3.13 3.54
CA LEU A 18 -8.98 1.93 4.32
C LEU A 18 -7.75 2.12 5.21
N ALA A 19 -7.76 1.54 6.40
CA ALA A 19 -6.65 1.68 7.35
C ALA A 19 -5.33 1.11 6.82
N ASP A 20 -5.37 0.12 5.91
CA ASP A 20 -4.19 -0.50 5.31
C ASP A 20 -3.65 0.23 4.07
N ASN A 21 -3.98 1.50 3.88
CA ASN A 21 -3.39 2.32 2.82
C ASN A 21 -1.90 2.60 3.08
N HIS A 22 -1.13 2.60 1.99
CA HIS A 22 0.25 3.07 1.99
C HIS A 22 0.31 4.59 2.23
N ASN A 23 1.40 5.08 2.84
CA ASN A 23 1.60 6.50 3.17
C ASN A 23 1.46 7.45 1.97
N SER A 24 1.71 7.00 0.75
CA SER A 24 1.48 7.80 -0.47
C SER A 24 0.00 8.20 -0.64
N VAL A 25 -0.93 7.39 -0.14
CA VAL A 25 -2.38 7.66 -0.13
C VAL A 25 -2.77 8.36 1.17
N ASN A 26 -2.25 7.89 2.32
CA ASN A 26 -2.52 8.51 3.62
C ASN A 26 -2.21 10.02 3.64
N GLY A 27 -1.14 10.44 2.97
CA GLY A 27 -0.76 11.87 2.89
C GLY A 27 -1.80 12.77 2.23
N ILE A 28 -2.73 12.22 1.44
CA ILE A 28 -3.82 12.98 0.82
C ILE A 28 -4.73 13.59 1.88
N ARG A 29 -4.86 12.96 3.06
CA ARG A 29 -5.67 13.48 4.18
C ARG A 29 -5.31 14.92 4.57
N GLN A 30 -4.03 15.30 4.44
CA GLN A 30 -3.59 16.64 4.81
C GLN A 30 -4.22 17.71 3.90
N PHE A 31 -4.41 17.41 2.62
CA PHE A 31 -5.10 18.32 1.70
C PHE A 31 -6.59 18.44 2.04
N CYS A 32 -7.25 17.35 2.43
CA CYS A 32 -8.64 17.36 2.85
C CYS A 32 -8.83 18.16 4.16
N LEU A 33 -8.03 17.83 5.19
CA LEU A 33 -8.08 18.48 6.50
C LEU A 33 -7.77 19.97 6.41
N SER A 34 -6.77 20.37 5.60
CA SER A 34 -6.42 21.79 5.42
C SER A 34 -7.52 22.63 4.75
N LYS A 35 -8.52 21.97 4.16
CA LYS A 35 -9.71 22.61 3.57
C LYS A 35 -10.97 22.43 4.42
N GLY A 36 -10.83 21.93 5.65
CA GLY A 36 -11.95 21.71 6.58
C GLY A 36 -12.78 20.46 6.30
N GLY A 37 -12.33 19.59 5.39
CA GLY A 37 -13.06 18.34 5.06
C GLY A 37 -12.90 17.26 6.13
N LYS A 38 -13.84 16.32 6.15
CA LYS A 38 -13.84 15.14 7.02
C LYS A 38 -12.90 14.05 6.46
N VAL A 39 -12.16 13.40 7.34
CA VAL A 39 -11.35 12.21 7.02
C VAL A 39 -11.77 11.06 7.91
N THR A 40 -12.01 9.89 7.32
CA THR A 40 -12.39 8.67 8.04
C THR A 40 -11.56 7.49 7.55
N TYR A 41 -11.14 6.63 8.47
CA TYR A 41 -10.49 5.36 8.15
C TYR A 41 -11.43 4.20 8.43
N ALA A 42 -11.71 3.39 7.42
CA ALA A 42 -12.36 2.11 7.62
C ALA A 42 -11.36 1.13 8.25
N PRO A 43 -11.67 0.55 9.42
CA PRO A 43 -10.74 -0.29 10.15
C PRO A 43 -10.53 -1.64 9.46
N ILE A 44 -9.45 -2.31 9.88
CA ILE A 44 -9.15 -3.70 9.53
C ILE A 44 -9.20 -4.56 10.79
N TYR A 45 -9.60 -5.83 10.63
CA TYR A 45 -9.62 -6.77 11.74
C TYR A 45 -8.21 -7.28 12.08
N TYR A 46 -7.91 -7.35 13.38
CA TYR A 46 -6.63 -7.90 13.87
C TYR A 46 -6.39 -9.36 13.44
N GLN A 47 -7.46 -10.15 13.40
CA GLN A 47 -7.38 -11.60 13.18
C GLN A 47 -6.85 -11.99 11.81
N ASP A 48 -7.22 -11.24 10.80
CA ASP A 48 -6.95 -11.60 9.40
C ASP A 48 -6.57 -10.42 8.51
N LEU A 49 -6.49 -9.21 9.06
CA LEU A 49 -6.14 -7.98 8.36
C LEU A 49 -7.05 -7.67 7.16
N THR A 50 -8.28 -8.20 7.18
CA THR A 50 -9.33 -7.82 6.23
C THR A 50 -10.07 -6.58 6.72
N ILE A 51 -10.72 -5.87 5.80
CA ILE A 51 -11.47 -4.66 6.15
C ILE A 51 -12.77 -5.00 6.89
N ASP A 52 -13.21 -4.08 7.74
CA ASP A 52 -14.58 -4.08 8.24
C ASP A 52 -15.51 -3.57 7.14
N GLU A 53 -16.08 -4.52 6.39
CA GLU A 53 -16.97 -4.23 5.26
C GLU A 53 -18.28 -3.56 5.71
N ASN A 54 -18.75 -3.86 6.93
CA ASN A 54 -19.98 -3.24 7.46
C ASN A 54 -19.73 -1.77 7.74
N PHE A 55 -18.62 -1.45 8.40
CA PHE A 55 -18.22 -0.06 8.64
C PHE A 55 -18.02 0.70 7.33
N LEU A 56 -17.30 0.11 6.36
CA LEU A 56 -17.09 0.74 5.06
C LEU A 56 -18.42 1.05 4.37
N LYS A 57 -19.34 0.09 4.35
CA LYS A 57 -20.68 0.26 3.76
C LYS A 57 -21.47 1.39 4.43
N GLU A 58 -21.51 1.40 5.76
CA GLU A 58 -22.18 2.44 6.53
C GLU A 58 -21.62 3.84 6.21
N GLN A 59 -20.29 4.01 6.17
CA GLN A 59 -19.68 5.29 5.84
C GLN A 59 -19.94 5.72 4.39
N LEU A 60 -20.07 4.80 3.45
CA LEU A 60 -20.43 5.11 2.06
C LEU A 60 -21.88 5.57 1.93
N GLU A 61 -22.81 4.95 2.66
CA GLU A 61 -24.25 5.25 2.64
C GLU A 61 -24.56 6.53 3.42
N ASP A 62 -23.92 6.77 4.56
CA ASP A 62 -24.15 7.95 5.44
C ASP A 62 -23.28 9.15 5.02
N ALA A 63 -23.36 9.54 3.77
CA ALA A 63 -22.53 10.61 3.21
C ALA A 63 -23.33 11.62 2.37
N SER A 64 -24.63 11.72 2.60
CA SER A 64 -25.52 12.60 1.82
C SER A 64 -25.25 14.09 2.02
N GLU A 65 -24.65 14.48 3.15
CA GLU A 65 -24.30 15.86 3.49
C GLU A 65 -23.06 16.41 2.74
N PHE A 66 -22.25 15.51 2.13
CA PHE A 66 -21.00 15.87 1.47
C PHE A 66 -21.14 16.00 -0.05
N ASP A 67 -20.64 17.11 -0.60
CA ASP A 67 -20.66 17.42 -2.03
C ASP A 67 -19.50 16.75 -2.78
N ASN A 68 -18.33 16.62 -2.13
CA ASN A 68 -17.14 15.99 -2.69
C ASN A 68 -16.72 14.79 -1.84
N LYS A 69 -16.87 13.61 -2.39
CA LYS A 69 -16.63 12.34 -1.71
C LYS A 69 -15.55 11.56 -2.44
N LEU A 70 -14.45 11.22 -1.75
CA LEU A 70 -13.36 10.42 -2.30
C LEU A 70 -13.13 9.21 -1.42
N LEU A 71 -13.31 8.01 -1.99
CA LEU A 71 -12.86 6.74 -1.41
C LEU A 71 -11.47 6.42 -1.95
N ALA A 72 -10.52 6.06 -1.08
CA ALA A 72 -9.21 5.57 -1.50
C ALA A 72 -8.86 4.25 -0.81
N PHE A 73 -8.47 3.25 -1.60
CA PHE A 73 -8.06 1.97 -1.07
C PHE A 73 -7.03 1.27 -1.96
N PRO A 74 -6.17 0.40 -1.38
CA PRO A 74 -5.26 -0.42 -2.16
C PRO A 74 -6.03 -1.61 -2.76
N ALA A 75 -5.79 -1.93 -4.03
CA ALA A 75 -6.31 -3.18 -4.59
C ALA A 75 -5.72 -4.41 -3.89
N GLN A 76 -4.51 -4.24 -3.34
CA GLN A 76 -3.81 -5.21 -2.51
C GLN A 76 -2.94 -4.48 -1.51
N SER A 77 -3.02 -4.86 -0.23
CA SER A 77 -2.12 -4.36 0.80
C SER A 77 -0.66 -4.66 0.44
N ASN A 78 0.20 -3.65 0.51
CA ASN A 78 1.64 -3.79 0.29
C ASN A 78 2.36 -4.54 1.41
N VAL A 79 1.67 -4.80 2.51
CA VAL A 79 2.22 -5.43 3.72
C VAL A 79 1.64 -6.83 3.89
N SER A 80 0.34 -6.94 4.17
CA SER A 80 -0.31 -8.23 4.42
C SER A 80 -0.52 -9.07 3.17
N GLY A 81 -0.51 -8.44 1.98
CA GLY A 81 -0.87 -9.10 0.74
C GLY A 81 -2.37 -9.32 0.54
N VAL A 82 -3.21 -8.92 1.49
CA VAL A 82 -4.68 -9.01 1.38
C VAL A 82 -5.14 -8.25 0.15
N LYS A 83 -5.91 -8.91 -0.70
CA LYS A 83 -6.55 -8.31 -1.87
C LYS A 83 -7.99 -7.93 -1.50
N HIS A 84 -8.32 -6.67 -1.73
CA HIS A 84 -9.65 -6.16 -1.47
C HIS A 84 -10.59 -6.45 -2.66
N ASP A 85 -11.89 -6.59 -2.36
CA ASP A 85 -12.92 -6.73 -3.38
C ASP A 85 -13.02 -5.44 -4.20
N LEU A 86 -12.79 -5.56 -5.51
CA LEU A 86 -12.84 -4.42 -6.43
C LEU A 86 -14.28 -3.98 -6.75
N ASP A 87 -15.29 -4.75 -6.38
CA ASP A 87 -16.69 -4.35 -6.48
C ASP A 87 -17.02 -3.13 -5.62
N TRP A 88 -16.21 -2.84 -4.60
CA TRP A 88 -16.33 -1.60 -3.83
C TRP A 88 -16.19 -0.34 -4.68
N ILE A 89 -15.51 -0.41 -5.82
CA ILE A 89 -15.41 0.70 -6.78
C ILE A 89 -16.80 1.07 -7.27
N LYS A 90 -17.51 0.09 -7.83
CA LYS A 90 -18.86 0.34 -8.36
C LYS A 90 -19.84 0.69 -7.24
N LYS A 91 -19.81 -0.02 -6.11
CA LYS A 91 -20.68 0.27 -4.95
C LYS A 91 -20.52 1.73 -4.48
N ALA A 92 -19.29 2.22 -4.36
CA ALA A 92 -19.02 3.59 -3.98
C ALA A 92 -19.47 4.60 -5.05
N GLN A 93 -19.19 4.32 -6.34
CA GLN A 93 -19.58 5.19 -7.44
C GLN A 93 -21.11 5.31 -7.57
N ASP A 94 -21.86 4.23 -7.35
CA ASP A 94 -23.32 4.23 -7.36
C ASP A 94 -23.91 5.13 -6.23
N LEU A 95 -23.15 5.35 -5.15
CA LEU A 95 -23.45 6.28 -4.04
C LEU A 95 -22.85 7.69 -4.24
N GLY A 96 -22.29 7.97 -5.42
CA GLY A 96 -21.77 9.27 -5.81
C GLY A 96 -20.36 9.58 -5.29
N TRP A 97 -19.60 8.57 -4.85
CA TRP A 97 -18.19 8.71 -4.51
C TRP A 97 -17.30 8.66 -5.74
N ASP A 98 -16.22 9.44 -5.72
CA ASP A 98 -15.07 9.20 -6.60
C ASP A 98 -14.15 8.16 -5.95
N VAL A 99 -13.49 7.33 -6.77
CA VAL A 99 -12.65 6.25 -6.25
C VAL A 99 -11.21 6.37 -6.75
N LEU A 100 -10.28 6.41 -5.79
CA LEU A 100 -8.84 6.28 -6.02
C LEU A 100 -8.39 4.86 -5.65
N LEU A 101 -8.02 4.08 -6.65
CA LEU A 101 -7.47 2.74 -6.48
C LEU A 101 -5.94 2.79 -6.49
N ASP A 102 -5.30 2.40 -5.39
CA ASP A 102 -3.87 2.13 -5.40
C ASP A 102 -3.61 0.70 -5.90
N ALA A 103 -3.18 0.61 -7.14
CA ALA A 103 -2.88 -0.67 -7.79
C ALA A 103 -1.39 -1.07 -7.72
N ALA A 104 -0.55 -0.26 -7.05
CA ALA A 104 0.91 -0.44 -7.09
C ALA A 104 1.40 -1.79 -6.58
N ALA A 105 0.74 -2.39 -5.58
CA ALA A 105 1.08 -3.72 -5.06
C ALA A 105 0.30 -4.85 -5.77
N PHE A 106 -0.77 -4.52 -6.50
CA PHE A 106 -1.66 -5.49 -7.14
C PHE A 106 -1.19 -5.90 -8.53
N VAL A 107 -0.92 -4.94 -9.41
CA VAL A 107 -0.61 -5.18 -10.84
C VAL A 107 0.67 -5.97 -11.13
N PRO A 108 1.66 -6.06 -10.22
CA PRO A 108 2.81 -6.93 -10.45
C PRO A 108 2.47 -8.41 -10.63
N THR A 109 1.40 -8.88 -9.99
CA THR A 109 1.04 -10.30 -9.97
C THR A 109 -0.43 -10.58 -10.27
N ASN A 110 -1.25 -9.54 -10.52
CA ASN A 110 -2.67 -9.69 -10.79
C ASN A 110 -3.08 -8.88 -12.02
N ARG A 111 -4.05 -9.38 -12.76
CA ARG A 111 -4.66 -8.64 -13.86
C ARG A 111 -5.60 -7.57 -13.33
N LEU A 112 -5.43 -6.35 -13.80
CA LEU A 112 -6.37 -5.24 -13.63
C LEU A 112 -6.90 -4.85 -15.02
N ASP A 113 -8.16 -5.09 -15.29
CA ASP A 113 -8.80 -4.77 -16.57
C ASP A 113 -9.71 -3.53 -16.41
N LEU A 114 -9.24 -2.40 -16.89
CA LEU A 114 -9.97 -1.13 -16.79
C LEU A 114 -11.18 -1.03 -17.74
N LYS A 115 -11.42 -2.03 -18.59
CA LYS A 115 -12.69 -2.13 -19.35
C LYS A 115 -13.80 -2.66 -18.48
N GLU A 116 -13.48 -3.54 -17.54
CA GLU A 116 -14.41 -4.17 -16.60
C GLU A 116 -14.54 -3.33 -15.32
N ILE A 117 -13.41 -2.96 -14.73
CA ILE A 117 -13.31 -2.22 -13.46
C ILE A 117 -12.85 -0.79 -13.76
N LYS A 118 -13.67 0.21 -13.44
CA LYS A 118 -13.49 1.59 -13.87
C LYS A 118 -13.37 2.57 -12.69
N PRO A 119 -12.28 2.49 -11.89
CA PRO A 119 -12.02 3.49 -10.87
C PRO A 119 -11.80 4.86 -11.52
N ASP A 120 -12.00 5.92 -10.76
CA ASP A 120 -11.84 7.29 -11.26
C ASP A 120 -10.37 7.69 -11.36
N PHE A 121 -9.57 7.18 -10.43
CA PHE A 121 -8.12 7.40 -10.37
C PHE A 121 -7.42 6.06 -10.07
N VAL A 122 -6.32 5.77 -10.77
CA VAL A 122 -5.50 4.57 -10.50
C VAL A 122 -4.03 4.95 -10.44
N SER A 123 -3.37 4.60 -9.34
CA SER A 123 -1.92 4.75 -9.21
C SER A 123 -1.19 3.44 -9.53
N VAL A 124 -0.12 3.54 -10.34
CA VAL A 124 0.72 2.41 -10.75
C VAL A 124 2.20 2.77 -10.62
N SER A 125 3.01 1.83 -10.14
CA SER A 125 4.46 1.92 -10.08
C SER A 125 5.08 0.86 -10.99
N PHE A 126 5.72 1.26 -12.08
CA PHE A 126 6.23 0.32 -13.08
C PHE A 126 7.37 -0.56 -12.56
N TYR A 127 8.28 -0.01 -11.74
CA TYR A 127 9.40 -0.79 -11.20
C TYR A 127 8.95 -1.98 -10.33
N LYS A 128 7.76 -1.91 -9.73
CA LYS A 128 7.19 -3.03 -8.96
C LYS A 128 6.74 -4.17 -9.87
N ILE A 129 6.46 -3.90 -11.16
CA ILE A 129 5.97 -4.90 -12.11
C ILE A 129 7.14 -5.71 -12.70
N PHE A 130 8.20 -5.02 -13.17
CA PHE A 130 9.30 -5.64 -13.91
C PHE A 130 10.70 -5.14 -13.48
N GLY A 131 10.82 -4.43 -12.35
CA GLY A 131 12.08 -4.05 -11.71
C GLY A 131 12.74 -2.77 -12.23
N TYR A 132 12.38 -2.26 -13.39
CA TYR A 132 12.98 -1.09 -14.04
C TYR A 132 11.94 -0.36 -14.92
N PRO A 133 12.01 0.97 -15.11
CA PRO A 133 12.89 1.92 -14.39
C PRO A 133 12.31 2.32 -13.03
N THR A 134 13.19 2.61 -12.07
CA THR A 134 12.79 3.24 -10.81
C THR A 134 12.39 4.70 -11.03
N GLY A 135 11.53 5.24 -10.15
CA GLY A 135 11.11 6.64 -10.24
C GLY A 135 10.06 6.95 -11.29
N ILE A 136 9.61 5.97 -12.08
CA ILE A 136 8.54 6.13 -13.05
C ILE A 136 7.31 5.34 -12.62
N GLY A 137 6.19 6.04 -12.60
CA GLY A 137 4.85 5.52 -12.39
C GLY A 137 3.85 6.31 -13.20
N CYS A 138 2.58 5.95 -13.13
CA CYS A 138 1.53 6.74 -13.74
C CYS A 138 0.32 6.88 -12.83
N LEU A 139 -0.41 7.97 -13.03
CA LEU A 139 -1.76 8.17 -12.55
C LEU A 139 -2.69 8.06 -13.77
N LEU A 140 -3.51 7.02 -13.82
CA LEU A 140 -4.57 6.90 -14.80
C LEU A 140 -5.81 7.60 -14.26
N VAL A 141 -6.43 8.44 -15.07
CA VAL A 141 -7.58 9.25 -14.68
C VAL A 141 -8.72 9.02 -15.67
N ASN A 142 -9.90 8.74 -15.15
CA ASN A 142 -11.12 8.72 -15.95
C ASN A 142 -11.34 10.10 -16.60
N LYS A 143 -11.57 10.15 -17.90
CA LYS A 143 -11.71 11.40 -18.66
C LYS A 143 -12.79 12.34 -18.11
N GLU A 144 -13.90 11.79 -17.65
CA GLU A 144 -14.98 12.59 -17.08
C GLU A 144 -14.58 13.22 -15.74
N LYS A 145 -13.76 12.51 -14.96
CA LYS A 145 -13.27 12.99 -13.66
C LYS A 145 -12.03 13.89 -13.77
N PHE A 146 -11.35 13.87 -14.90
CA PHE A 146 -10.21 14.73 -15.16
C PHE A 146 -10.56 16.23 -14.99
N LYS A 147 -11.75 16.64 -15.40
CA LYS A 147 -12.25 18.01 -15.27
C LYS A 147 -12.43 18.44 -13.81
N LYS A 148 -12.57 17.49 -12.89
CA LYS A 148 -12.71 17.72 -11.45
C LYS A 148 -11.39 18.11 -10.81
N LEU A 149 -10.25 17.65 -11.36
CA LEU A 149 -8.93 17.98 -10.83
C LEU A 149 -8.52 19.41 -11.23
N ARG A 150 -8.32 20.26 -10.23
CA ARG A 150 -7.93 21.67 -10.40
C ARG A 150 -6.56 21.90 -9.76
N LYS A 151 -5.51 21.87 -10.60
CA LYS A 151 -4.16 22.15 -10.10
C LYS A 151 -4.09 23.61 -9.57
N PRO A 152 -3.70 23.83 -8.32
CA PRO A 152 -3.72 25.18 -7.70
C PRO A 152 -2.51 26.04 -8.05
N TRP A 153 -1.55 25.51 -8.78
CA TRP A 153 -0.29 26.18 -9.15
C TRP A 153 0.19 25.72 -10.53
N PHE A 154 1.25 26.32 -11.03
CA PHE A 154 1.84 25.96 -12.32
C PHE A 154 3.36 25.82 -12.23
N ALA A 155 3.93 25.08 -13.17
CA ALA A 155 5.36 24.87 -13.35
C ALA A 155 5.74 24.98 -14.82
N GLY A 156 7.02 24.80 -15.12
CA GLY A 156 7.48 24.72 -16.51
C GLY A 156 6.78 23.58 -17.27
N GLY A 157 6.30 23.87 -18.46
CA GLY A 157 5.59 22.91 -19.33
C GLY A 157 4.11 22.70 -19.01
N THR A 158 3.55 23.36 -17.98
CA THR A 158 2.15 23.11 -17.54
C THR A 158 1.17 24.22 -17.91
N VAL A 159 1.64 25.32 -18.49
CA VAL A 159 0.85 26.49 -18.88
C VAL A 159 0.80 26.68 -20.39
N SER A 160 -0.36 27.11 -20.88
CA SER A 160 -0.51 27.60 -22.25
C SER A 160 -0.17 29.09 -22.39
N LEU A 161 -0.35 29.84 -21.32
CA LEU A 161 -0.02 31.26 -21.24
C LEU A 161 0.22 31.66 -19.78
N VAL A 162 1.22 32.51 -19.55
CA VAL A 162 1.49 33.12 -18.24
C VAL A 162 1.98 34.54 -18.42
N SER A 163 1.55 35.43 -17.52
CA SER A 163 2.01 36.83 -17.49
C SER A 163 2.63 37.13 -16.15
N VAL A 164 3.74 37.83 -16.14
CA VAL A 164 4.38 38.37 -14.93
C VAL A 164 3.81 39.72 -14.51
N ASN A 165 3.32 40.50 -15.46
CA ASN A 165 2.80 41.83 -15.19
C ASN A 165 1.39 41.85 -14.59
N THR A 166 0.53 40.87 -15.03
CA THR A 166 -0.86 40.78 -14.53
C THR A 166 -1.07 39.66 -13.54
N ILE A 167 -0.04 38.89 -13.23
CA ILE A 167 -0.07 37.72 -12.30
C ILE A 167 -1.19 36.75 -12.66
N GLN A 168 -1.36 36.48 -13.96
CA GLN A 168 -2.38 35.58 -14.50
C GLN A 168 -1.74 34.47 -15.32
N HIS A 169 -2.40 33.32 -15.34
CA HIS A 169 -1.98 32.18 -16.17
C HIS A 169 -3.17 31.34 -16.62
N PHE A 170 -2.95 30.58 -17.69
CA PHE A 170 -3.85 29.53 -18.12
C PHE A 170 -3.06 28.20 -18.19
N LEU A 171 -3.57 27.19 -17.49
CA LEU A 171 -3.01 25.85 -17.56
C LEU A 171 -3.35 25.20 -18.90
N ILE A 172 -2.49 24.31 -19.39
CA ILE A 172 -2.77 23.46 -20.53
C ILE A 172 -4.01 22.60 -20.26
N ASN A 173 -4.88 22.44 -21.25
CA ASN A 173 -6.16 21.73 -21.07
C ASN A 173 -6.08 20.23 -21.39
N ASN A 174 -4.98 19.60 -20.99
CA ASN A 174 -4.79 18.14 -21.10
C ASN A 174 -3.95 17.64 -19.92
N HIS A 175 -3.46 16.36 -19.97
CA HIS A 175 -2.67 15.76 -18.92
C HIS A 175 -1.35 16.50 -18.61
N GLU A 176 -0.76 17.18 -19.59
CA GLU A 176 0.51 17.89 -19.43
C GLU A 176 0.48 18.94 -18.32
N ARG A 177 -0.71 19.47 -17.97
CA ARG A 177 -0.83 20.40 -16.82
C ARG A 177 -0.41 19.80 -15.48
N PHE A 178 -0.31 18.46 -15.38
CA PHE A 178 0.11 17.73 -14.19
C PHE A 178 1.54 17.18 -14.27
N GLU A 179 2.23 17.43 -15.38
CA GLU A 179 3.58 16.94 -15.65
C GLU A 179 4.57 18.10 -15.47
N ASP A 180 5.11 18.22 -14.25
CA ASP A 180 5.94 19.35 -13.84
C ASP A 180 7.37 19.21 -14.38
N GLY A 181 7.74 20.09 -15.32
CA GLY A 181 9.06 20.10 -15.94
C GLY A 181 9.24 19.01 -17.02
N THR A 182 10.48 18.77 -17.41
CA THR A 182 10.83 17.78 -18.42
C THR A 182 10.66 16.35 -17.89
N LEU A 183 9.87 15.55 -18.59
CA LEU A 183 9.68 14.14 -18.27
C LEU A 183 10.97 13.34 -18.48
N ASN A 184 11.07 12.19 -17.80
CA ASN A 184 12.16 11.23 -18.01
C ASN A 184 11.95 10.46 -19.33
N TYR A 185 12.11 11.15 -20.46
CA TYR A 185 11.88 10.60 -21.80
C TYR A 185 12.92 9.52 -22.19
N LEU A 186 14.02 9.41 -21.47
CA LEU A 186 15.03 8.37 -21.73
C LEU A 186 14.57 7.00 -21.20
N ASP A 187 13.92 6.96 -20.04
CA ASP A 187 13.52 5.71 -19.40
C ASP A 187 12.05 5.32 -19.67
N ILE A 188 11.19 6.28 -20.04
CA ILE A 188 9.77 5.98 -20.35
C ILE A 188 9.62 4.87 -21.42
N PRO A 189 10.43 4.80 -22.50
CA PRO A 189 10.33 3.71 -23.48
C PRO A 189 10.56 2.30 -22.90
N ALA A 190 11.31 2.18 -21.80
CA ALA A 190 11.55 0.90 -21.12
C ALA A 190 10.25 0.29 -20.54
N ILE A 191 9.22 1.11 -20.28
CA ILE A 191 7.92 0.65 -19.81
C ILE A 191 7.29 -0.31 -20.82
N LYS A 192 7.34 0.04 -22.12
CA LYS A 192 6.80 -0.85 -23.16
C LYS A 192 7.52 -2.20 -23.17
N ILE A 193 8.84 -2.19 -23.08
CA ILE A 193 9.66 -3.40 -23.06
C ILE A 193 9.30 -4.27 -21.86
N GLY A 194 9.15 -3.65 -20.67
CA GLY A 194 8.76 -4.35 -19.45
C GLY A 194 7.34 -4.93 -19.52
N LEU A 195 6.38 -4.19 -20.06
CA LEU A 195 5.01 -4.67 -20.25
C LEU A 195 4.95 -5.81 -21.27
N ASP A 196 5.64 -5.70 -22.41
CA ASP A 196 5.75 -6.77 -23.40
C ASP A 196 6.34 -8.06 -22.78
N TYR A 197 7.35 -7.91 -21.92
CA TYR A 197 7.95 -9.03 -21.18
C TYR A 197 6.94 -9.73 -20.29
N ILE A 198 6.16 -8.98 -19.48
CA ILE A 198 5.10 -9.53 -18.62
C ILE A 198 3.99 -10.18 -19.46
N GLU A 199 3.59 -9.56 -20.57
CA GLU A 199 2.57 -10.12 -21.48
C GLU A 199 3.02 -11.44 -22.10
N ASN A 200 4.28 -11.55 -22.52
CA ASN A 200 4.85 -12.77 -23.08
C ASN A 200 4.89 -13.93 -22.06
N ILE A 201 5.14 -13.65 -20.80
CA ILE A 201 5.05 -14.66 -19.73
C ILE A 201 3.59 -15.01 -19.46
N GLY A 202 2.72 -14.01 -19.43
CA GLY A 202 1.31 -14.09 -19.13
C GLY A 202 1.00 -13.89 -17.64
N ILE A 203 0.25 -12.83 -17.34
CA ILE A 203 -0.07 -12.43 -15.95
C ILE A 203 -0.79 -13.54 -15.16
N LYS A 204 -1.61 -14.37 -15.83
CA LYS A 204 -2.26 -15.52 -15.20
C LYS A 204 -1.24 -16.54 -14.69
N ARG A 205 -0.22 -16.87 -15.50
CA ARG A 205 0.86 -17.78 -15.10
C ARG A 205 1.67 -17.22 -13.94
N ILE A 206 1.93 -15.90 -13.94
CA ILE A 206 2.61 -15.22 -12.83
C ILE A 206 1.79 -15.35 -11.55
N ASN A 207 0.49 -15.10 -11.62
CA ASN A 207 -0.42 -15.18 -10.47
C ASN A 207 -0.46 -16.62 -9.90
N GLU A 208 -0.64 -17.63 -10.74
CA GLU A 208 -0.67 -19.05 -10.35
C GLU A 208 0.66 -19.48 -9.70
N ARG A 209 1.79 -19.06 -10.28
CA ARG A 209 3.12 -19.33 -9.70
C ARG A 209 3.27 -18.69 -8.32
N VAL A 210 2.92 -17.41 -8.18
CA VAL A 210 3.00 -16.70 -6.90
C VAL A 210 2.11 -17.35 -5.85
N ALA A 211 0.90 -17.77 -6.22
CA ALA A 211 0.00 -18.48 -5.33
C ALA A 211 0.59 -19.83 -4.86
N SER A 212 1.21 -20.59 -5.77
CA SER A 212 1.86 -21.86 -5.44
C SER A 212 3.08 -21.65 -4.52
N LEU A 213 3.95 -20.68 -4.82
CA LEU A 213 5.10 -20.37 -3.98
C LEU A 213 4.68 -19.88 -2.59
N ARG A 214 3.67 -19.02 -2.52
CA ARG A 214 3.12 -18.56 -1.25
C ARG A 214 2.60 -19.74 -0.41
N LYS A 215 1.81 -20.63 -1.00
CA LYS A 215 1.31 -21.84 -0.31
C LYS A 215 2.48 -22.65 0.26
N TYR A 216 3.51 -22.89 -0.53
CA TYR A 216 4.71 -23.60 -0.08
C TYR A 216 5.41 -22.91 1.08
N VAL A 217 5.56 -21.56 1.04
CA VAL A 217 6.12 -20.80 2.16
C VAL A 217 5.30 -20.99 3.43
N PHE A 218 3.98 -20.85 3.36
CA PHE A 218 3.10 -21.02 4.53
C PHE A 218 3.25 -22.40 5.16
N GLU A 219 3.17 -23.47 4.35
CA GLU A 219 3.32 -24.86 4.80
C GLU A 219 4.68 -25.09 5.51
N ARG A 220 5.74 -24.46 5.02
CA ARG A 220 7.06 -24.59 5.64
C ARG A 220 7.16 -23.78 6.94
N LEU A 221 6.64 -22.55 6.98
CA LEU A 221 6.67 -21.67 8.16
C LEU A 221 5.87 -22.22 9.34
N GLU A 222 4.71 -22.82 9.08
CA GLU A 222 3.84 -23.41 10.13
C GLU A 222 4.51 -24.58 10.86
N ASN A 223 5.47 -25.23 10.21
CA ASN A 223 6.21 -26.36 10.78
C ASN A 223 7.44 -25.96 11.60
N LEU A 224 7.82 -24.68 11.61
CA LEU A 224 8.98 -24.19 12.38
C LEU A 224 8.59 -24.02 13.86
N LYS A 225 8.92 -25.04 14.67
CA LYS A 225 8.64 -25.07 16.10
C LYS A 225 9.89 -25.39 16.89
N HIS A 226 10.05 -24.73 18.02
CA HIS A 226 11.06 -25.07 19.01
C HIS A 226 10.80 -26.43 19.65
N GLU A 227 11.80 -27.02 20.29
CA GLU A 227 11.67 -28.31 21.00
C GLU A 227 10.59 -28.32 22.07
N ASN A 228 10.30 -27.18 22.67
CA ASN A 228 9.22 -27.01 23.64
C ASN A 228 7.81 -26.91 23.01
N GLY A 229 7.70 -27.01 21.68
CA GLY A 229 6.46 -26.95 20.92
C GLY A 229 5.98 -25.54 20.56
N GLN A 230 6.64 -24.49 21.03
CA GLN A 230 6.31 -23.10 20.67
C GLN A 230 6.69 -22.83 19.19
N SER A 231 5.86 -22.01 18.52
CA SER A 231 6.13 -21.61 17.14
C SER A 231 7.25 -20.57 17.09
N LEU A 232 8.25 -20.77 16.20
CA LEU A 232 9.24 -19.73 15.88
C LEU A 232 8.59 -18.54 15.19
N VAL A 233 7.52 -18.76 14.40
CA VAL A 233 6.95 -17.77 13.49
C VAL A 233 5.49 -17.53 13.82
N GLN A 234 5.12 -16.25 13.91
CA GLN A 234 3.73 -15.80 13.85
C GLN A 234 3.49 -15.20 12.47
N ILE A 235 2.54 -15.75 11.73
CA ILE A 235 2.07 -15.19 10.46
C ILE A 235 0.87 -14.30 10.77
N PHE A 236 0.91 -13.03 10.32
CA PHE A 236 -0.23 -12.14 10.39
C PHE A 236 -1.05 -12.20 9.10
N GLY A 237 -2.37 -12.00 9.21
CA GLY A 237 -3.28 -12.01 8.06
C GLY A 237 -4.04 -13.33 7.89
N PRO A 238 -4.73 -13.51 6.75
CA PRO A 238 -5.65 -14.61 6.55
C PRO A 238 -4.93 -15.97 6.53
N LYS A 239 -5.48 -16.92 7.29
CA LYS A 239 -4.95 -18.30 7.36
C LYS A 239 -5.38 -19.17 6.17
N ASN A 240 -6.42 -18.77 5.44
CA ASN A 240 -7.04 -19.57 4.38
C ASN A 240 -6.38 -19.43 3.01
N HIS A 241 -5.30 -18.69 2.89
CA HIS A 241 -4.56 -18.44 1.64
C HIS A 241 -5.39 -17.86 0.46
N GLN A 242 -6.65 -17.57 0.66
CA GLN A 242 -7.50 -16.96 -0.36
C GLN A 242 -7.29 -15.44 -0.38
N ASN A 243 -7.51 -14.84 -1.53
CA ASN A 243 -7.43 -13.38 -1.71
C ASN A 243 -6.12 -12.74 -1.21
N LEU A 244 -5.00 -13.47 -1.34
CA LEU A 244 -3.68 -12.96 -0.99
C LEU A 244 -2.80 -12.77 -2.23
N GLY A 245 -1.93 -11.77 -2.17
CA GLY A 245 -0.82 -11.56 -3.10
C GLY A 245 0.43 -12.33 -2.72
N GLY A 246 1.58 -11.86 -3.17
CA GLY A 246 2.88 -12.50 -2.92
C GLY A 246 3.60 -12.04 -1.64
N THR A 247 2.99 -11.20 -0.81
CA THR A 247 3.61 -10.69 0.42
C THR A 247 3.04 -11.38 1.65
N ILE A 248 3.91 -11.68 2.61
CA ILE A 248 3.60 -12.33 3.88
C ILE A 248 4.28 -11.54 4.99
N ILE A 249 3.54 -11.16 6.01
CA ILE A 249 4.04 -10.42 7.16
C ILE A 249 4.17 -11.33 8.38
N LEU A 250 5.30 -11.22 9.06
CA LEU A 250 5.76 -12.16 10.08
C LEU A 250 6.30 -11.45 11.31
N ALA A 251 6.19 -12.11 12.46
CA ALA A 251 7.02 -11.89 13.63
C ALA A 251 7.71 -13.21 14.02
N PHE A 252 8.89 -13.10 14.62
CA PHE A 252 9.69 -14.26 15.05
C PHE A 252 9.85 -14.24 16.58
N TYR A 253 9.86 -15.42 17.19
CA TYR A 253 9.94 -15.58 18.63
C TYR A 253 10.99 -16.62 18.98
N ASN A 254 11.76 -16.39 20.06
CA ASN A 254 12.68 -17.37 20.59
C ASN A 254 11.92 -18.48 21.38
N LYS A 255 12.65 -19.47 21.89
CA LYS A 255 12.07 -20.59 22.68
C LYS A 255 11.35 -20.16 23.96
N ASP A 256 11.66 -18.97 24.49
CA ASP A 256 11.06 -18.42 25.69
C ASP A 256 9.83 -17.54 25.37
N GLY A 257 9.44 -17.47 24.08
CA GLY A 257 8.31 -16.67 23.62
C GLY A 257 8.59 -15.17 23.53
N ILE A 258 9.87 -14.76 23.58
CA ILE A 258 10.29 -13.38 23.43
C ILE A 258 10.41 -13.08 21.94
N ARG A 259 9.76 -12.00 21.50
CA ARG A 259 9.81 -11.56 20.11
C ARG A 259 11.18 -11.00 19.77
N TYR A 260 11.75 -11.46 18.63
CA TYR A 260 12.96 -10.85 18.08
C TYR A 260 12.68 -9.45 17.55
N GLU A 261 13.63 -8.56 17.68
CA GLU A 261 13.62 -7.29 16.95
C GLU A 261 13.73 -7.55 15.45
N PHE A 262 12.94 -6.85 14.67
CA PHE A 262 12.86 -7.10 13.23
C PHE A 262 14.19 -6.72 12.52
N GLU A 263 14.93 -5.74 13.01
CA GLU A 263 16.26 -5.40 12.50
C GLU A 263 17.25 -6.54 12.69
N GLN A 264 17.20 -7.22 13.85
CA GLN A 264 18.05 -8.35 14.15
C GLN A 264 17.85 -9.50 13.15
N ILE A 265 16.60 -9.80 12.81
CA ILE A 265 16.26 -10.83 11.82
C ILE A 265 16.74 -10.43 10.42
N GLU A 266 16.59 -9.16 10.03
CA GLU A 266 17.08 -8.65 8.75
C GLU A 266 18.58 -8.73 8.63
N GLU A 267 19.33 -8.32 9.66
CA GLU A 267 20.80 -8.42 9.72
C GLU A 267 21.30 -9.86 9.64
N GLN A 268 20.68 -10.78 10.36
CA GLN A 268 21.04 -12.19 10.30
C GLN A 268 20.73 -12.79 8.93
N ALA A 269 19.55 -12.50 8.35
CA ALA A 269 19.18 -12.96 7.01
C ALA A 269 20.18 -12.49 5.94
N ASN A 270 20.67 -11.25 6.05
CA ASN A 270 21.66 -10.71 5.13
C ASN A 270 22.97 -11.51 5.13
N GLN A 271 23.38 -12.11 6.28
CA GLN A 271 24.55 -12.98 6.37
C GLN A 271 24.37 -14.28 5.57
N PHE A 272 23.12 -14.68 5.33
CA PHE A 272 22.75 -15.83 4.50
C PHE A 272 22.42 -15.44 3.05
N ASN A 273 22.73 -14.20 2.63
CA ASN A 273 22.39 -13.63 1.32
C ASN A 273 20.87 -13.62 1.06
N ILE A 274 20.07 -13.44 2.10
CA ILE A 274 18.61 -13.35 2.01
C ILE A 274 18.21 -11.90 2.27
N SER A 275 17.61 -11.24 1.27
CA SER A 275 17.08 -9.89 1.40
C SER A 275 15.64 -9.92 1.88
N LEU A 276 15.42 -9.47 3.09
CA LEU A 276 14.09 -9.26 3.69
C LEU A 276 13.78 -7.76 3.77
N ARG A 277 12.55 -7.45 4.04
CA ARG A 277 12.15 -6.09 4.38
C ARG A 277 11.54 -6.08 5.77
N SER A 278 11.96 -5.11 6.59
CA SER A 278 11.51 -4.99 7.98
C SER A 278 10.97 -3.59 8.28
N GLY A 279 10.23 -3.46 9.37
CA GLY A 279 9.66 -2.21 9.86
C GLY A 279 8.16 -2.06 9.60
N CYS A 280 7.68 -0.81 9.39
CA CYS A 280 6.25 -0.49 9.19
C CYS A 280 5.82 -0.45 7.71
N PHE A 281 6.74 -0.59 6.77
CA PHE A 281 6.46 -0.66 5.31
C PHE A 281 5.71 0.54 4.73
N CYS A 282 5.83 1.72 5.36
CA CYS A 282 5.01 2.90 5.02
C CYS A 282 3.49 2.63 5.05
N ASN A 283 3.05 1.73 5.94
CA ASN A 283 1.66 1.34 6.14
C ASN A 283 1.36 1.31 7.64
N PRO A 284 1.09 2.47 8.25
CA PRO A 284 0.95 2.58 9.69
C PRO A 284 -0.26 1.79 10.23
N GLY A 285 -1.36 1.71 9.49
CA GLY A 285 -2.55 1.03 9.98
C GLY A 285 -2.36 -0.47 10.18
N ILE A 286 -1.62 -1.15 9.29
CA ILE A 286 -1.24 -2.55 9.51
C ILE A 286 -0.35 -2.69 10.75
N ASP A 287 0.62 -1.78 10.92
CA ASP A 287 1.53 -1.82 12.05
C ASP A 287 0.82 -1.56 13.39
N GLU A 288 -0.08 -0.57 13.41
CA GLU A 288 -0.91 -0.24 14.57
C GLU A 288 -1.83 -1.42 14.96
N THR A 289 -2.48 -2.04 13.96
CA THR A 289 -3.36 -3.19 14.17
C THR A 289 -2.57 -4.39 14.68
N ASN A 290 -1.46 -4.78 14.03
CA ASN A 290 -0.66 -5.94 14.41
C ASN A 290 -0.05 -5.86 15.80
N ASN A 291 0.25 -4.65 16.26
CA ASN A 291 0.87 -4.41 17.57
C ASN A 291 -0.15 -3.92 18.61
N CYS A 292 -1.45 -3.99 18.31
CA CYS A 292 -2.56 -3.64 19.21
C CYS A 292 -2.39 -2.25 19.85
N LEU A 293 -2.03 -1.25 19.01
CA LEU A 293 -1.93 0.13 19.47
C LEU A 293 -3.31 0.75 19.57
N THR A 294 -3.56 1.43 20.66
CA THR A 294 -4.82 2.13 20.88
C THR A 294 -4.73 3.60 20.52
N ASP A 295 -5.88 4.21 20.19
CA ASP A 295 -5.96 5.64 19.89
C ASP A 295 -5.42 6.50 21.03
N ASN A 296 -5.67 6.09 22.30
CA ASN A 296 -5.16 6.82 23.46
C ASN A 296 -3.65 6.76 23.59
N GLU A 297 -3.02 5.63 23.30
CA GLU A 297 -1.56 5.47 23.32
C GLU A 297 -0.93 6.37 22.25
N LEU A 298 -1.47 6.34 21.03
CA LEU A 298 -1.01 7.17 19.93
C LEU A 298 -1.21 8.66 20.22
N ALA A 299 -2.41 9.06 20.68
CA ALA A 299 -2.70 10.43 21.06
C ALA A 299 -1.76 10.95 22.16
N THR A 300 -1.47 10.12 23.16
CA THR A 300 -0.56 10.47 24.26
C THR A 300 0.86 10.68 23.74
N TYR A 301 1.36 9.81 22.87
CA TYR A 301 2.69 9.98 22.27
C TYR A 301 2.77 11.25 21.44
N TYR A 302 1.85 11.46 20.49
CA TYR A 302 1.89 12.62 19.61
C TYR A 302 1.63 13.95 20.31
N SER A 303 0.90 13.97 21.43
CA SER A 303 0.70 15.18 22.22
C SER A 303 1.90 15.55 23.08
N SER A 304 2.74 14.57 23.44
CA SER A 304 3.92 14.75 24.28
C SER A 304 5.22 14.95 23.49
N HIS A 305 5.22 14.74 22.19
CA HIS A 305 6.41 14.83 21.33
C HIS A 305 6.12 15.70 20.11
N GLN A 306 7.02 16.63 19.82
CA GLN A 306 6.98 17.43 18.58
C GLN A 306 7.68 16.72 17.41
N GLU A 307 8.68 15.92 17.73
CA GLU A 307 9.44 15.07 16.81
C GLU A 307 9.60 13.70 17.44
N GLY A 308 9.80 12.68 16.65
CA GLY A 308 10.01 11.33 17.15
C GLY A 308 10.22 10.34 16.02
N ASP A 309 10.83 9.23 16.36
CA ASP A 309 11.02 8.12 15.45
C ASP A 309 10.37 6.84 15.98
N TYR A 310 10.58 5.77 15.25
CA TYR A 310 10.01 4.47 15.54
C TYR A 310 10.52 3.88 16.86
N LYS A 311 11.82 4.06 17.15
CA LYS A 311 12.47 3.53 18.37
C LYS A 311 12.04 4.32 19.59
N ASP A 312 11.88 5.62 19.47
CA ASP A 312 11.35 6.47 20.54
C ASP A 312 9.94 6.04 20.93
N MET A 313 9.08 5.77 19.94
CA MET A 313 7.72 5.32 20.21
C MET A 313 7.68 3.93 20.85
N ILE A 314 8.51 2.97 20.40
CA ILE A 314 8.65 1.65 21.03
C ILE A 314 9.03 1.79 22.49
N LYS A 315 10.04 2.62 22.79
CA LYS A 315 10.49 2.86 24.17
C LYS A 315 9.43 3.53 25.04
N PHE A 316 8.71 4.50 24.47
CA PHE A 316 7.64 5.21 25.19
C PHE A 316 6.45 4.31 25.50
N LEU A 317 6.00 3.52 24.54
CA LEU A 317 4.83 2.65 24.68
C LEU A 317 5.13 1.32 25.37
N GLY A 318 6.40 0.90 25.42
CA GLY A 318 6.78 -0.45 25.87
C GLY A 318 6.24 -1.57 24.97
N LYS A 319 5.84 -1.24 23.74
CA LYS A 319 5.26 -2.17 22.78
C LYS A 319 6.15 -2.27 21.56
N MET A 320 6.46 -3.49 21.13
CA MET A 320 7.16 -3.72 19.87
C MET A 320 6.31 -3.23 18.69
N ARG A 321 6.97 -2.66 17.71
CA ARG A 321 6.38 -2.22 16.46
C ARG A 321 7.12 -2.86 15.28
N GLY A 322 6.58 -2.69 14.08
CA GLY A 322 7.17 -3.26 12.89
C GLY A 322 6.96 -4.77 12.79
N ALA A 323 7.41 -5.31 11.71
CA ALA A 323 7.39 -6.73 11.41
C ALA A 323 8.42 -7.05 10.32
N THR A 324 8.58 -8.32 9.99
CA THR A 324 9.35 -8.74 8.83
C THR A 324 8.40 -9.15 7.71
N ARG A 325 8.70 -8.74 6.47
CA ARG A 325 7.93 -9.12 5.29
C ARG A 325 8.75 -9.95 4.34
N ILE A 326 8.20 -11.10 3.98
CA ILE A 326 8.66 -11.94 2.88
C ILE A 326 7.85 -11.56 1.64
N SER A 327 8.49 -11.55 0.47
CA SER A 327 7.82 -11.29 -0.79
C SER A 327 8.24 -12.33 -1.82
N VAL A 328 7.27 -13.04 -2.39
CA VAL A 328 7.49 -13.96 -3.51
C VAL A 328 6.96 -13.31 -4.79
N GLY A 329 7.69 -13.45 -5.87
CA GLY A 329 7.37 -12.81 -7.14
C GLY A 329 7.81 -13.65 -8.35
N ILE A 330 7.83 -13.01 -9.52
CA ILE A 330 8.14 -13.66 -10.80
C ILE A 330 9.53 -14.33 -10.80
N ALA A 331 10.52 -13.72 -10.15
CA ALA A 331 11.89 -14.24 -10.10
C ALA A 331 12.11 -15.29 -9.02
N THR A 332 11.20 -15.41 -8.05
CA THR A 332 11.32 -16.35 -6.93
C THR A 332 11.17 -17.80 -7.40
N ASN A 333 12.02 -18.66 -6.87
CA ASN A 333 11.95 -20.11 -7.08
C ASN A 333 11.94 -20.87 -5.74
N GLN A 334 11.78 -22.19 -5.81
CA GLN A 334 11.69 -23.03 -4.61
C GLN A 334 13.00 -23.06 -3.81
N ASN A 335 14.15 -22.93 -4.46
CA ASN A 335 15.45 -22.90 -3.77
C ASN A 335 15.60 -21.65 -2.92
N ASP A 336 15.10 -20.50 -3.39
CA ASP A 336 15.11 -19.25 -2.60
C ASP A 336 14.31 -19.43 -1.30
N ILE A 337 13.15 -20.10 -1.40
CA ILE A 337 12.31 -20.41 -0.23
C ILE A 337 13.05 -21.39 0.71
N ASN A 338 13.68 -22.44 0.17
CA ASN A 338 14.43 -23.40 0.96
C ASN A 338 15.61 -22.74 1.70
N GLN A 339 16.31 -21.80 1.06
CA GLN A 339 17.36 -21.02 1.73
C GLN A 339 16.80 -20.21 2.89
N LEU A 340 15.64 -19.56 2.70
CA LEU A 340 14.97 -18.86 3.79
C LEU A 340 14.63 -19.81 4.94
N ILE A 341 14.05 -20.97 4.66
CA ILE A 341 13.70 -21.96 5.70
C ILE A 341 14.96 -22.44 6.44
N ASN A 342 16.03 -22.81 5.71
CA ASN A 342 17.30 -23.20 6.31
C ASN A 342 17.88 -22.11 7.24
N PHE A 343 17.78 -20.84 6.86
CA PHE A 343 18.14 -19.73 7.74
C PHE A 343 17.26 -19.71 8.99
N LEU A 344 15.94 -19.79 8.83
CA LEU A 344 15.01 -19.75 9.97
C LEU A 344 15.20 -20.94 10.91
N GLU A 345 15.57 -22.11 10.40
CA GLU A 345 15.90 -23.29 11.21
C GLU A 345 17.12 -23.02 12.14
N THR A 346 18.04 -22.13 11.77
CA THR A 346 19.15 -21.74 12.65
C THR A 346 18.71 -20.93 13.89
N LEU A 347 17.52 -20.36 13.86
CA LEU A 347 16.92 -19.63 14.98
C LEU A 347 16.19 -20.53 15.97
N LEU A 348 16.00 -21.80 15.62
CA LEU A 348 15.33 -22.75 16.50
C LEU A 348 16.15 -23.01 17.78
N ASN A 349 15.47 -23.06 18.91
CA ASN A 349 16.03 -23.34 20.25
C ASN A 349 17.06 -22.31 20.77
N GLN A 350 17.13 -21.16 20.12
CA GLN A 350 17.90 -20.01 20.61
C GLN A 350 17.18 -19.31 21.74
#